data_fa06fee941cbe13b97b29a377df00572
#
_entry.id   fa06fee941cbe13b97b29a377df00572
#
_cell.length_a   1.000
_cell.length_b   1.000
_cell.length_c   1.000
_cell.angle_alpha   90.00
_cell.angle_beta   90.00
_cell.angle_gamma   90.00
#
_symmetry.space_group_name_H-M   'P 1'
#
loop_
_entity.id
_entity.type
_entity.pdbx_description
1 polymer ?
#
loop_
_entity_poly.entity_id
_entity_poly.type
_entity_poly.pdbx_seq_one_letter_code
_entity_poly.pdbx_strand_id
1 'polypeptide(L)'
;MKISVIFTTYNSPDWLQKVLWGFEQQTDDNFEVVIADDGSTIETQRVVTGFKVSSPMTIKHVWQEDDGFQKCRILNKAIVSAEGDYIVVTDGDCIPRKDFIATHRKKAEPGYFLSGGYLKLPLQLSRDIAQQDIIDGSCFDKNWLIEKGLKKSHKLWKLTRSNFLAKLLN
;
A
#
# COMPACT_ATOMS: atom_id res chain seq x y z
N MET A 1 13.94 9.32 -11.40
CA MET A 1 13.76 8.99 -9.97
C MET A 1 12.99 7.67 -9.88
N LYS A 2 13.61 6.60 -9.39
CA LYS A 2 12.95 5.33 -9.06
C LYS A 2 12.34 5.44 -7.66
N ILE A 3 11.15 4.87 -7.44
CA ILE A 3 10.49 4.89 -6.14
C ILE A 3 10.56 3.49 -5.52
N SER A 4 10.96 3.37 -4.26
CA SER A 4 10.82 2.16 -3.47
C SER A 4 9.66 2.30 -2.50
N VAL A 5 8.64 1.47 -2.65
CA VAL A 5 7.53 1.39 -1.69
C VAL A 5 7.82 0.27 -0.70
N ILE A 6 7.84 0.60 0.56
CA ILE A 6 8.17 -0.33 1.65
C ILE A 6 6.97 -0.45 2.59
N PHE A 7 6.57 -1.65 2.89
CA PHE A 7 5.57 -1.92 3.94
C PHE A 7 5.88 -3.22 4.68
N THR A 8 5.41 -3.28 5.91
CA THR A 8 5.61 -4.45 6.76
C THR A 8 4.44 -5.42 6.67
N THR A 9 4.72 -6.71 6.79
CA THR A 9 3.71 -7.77 6.93
C THR A 9 4.11 -8.75 8.02
N TYR A 10 3.13 -9.36 8.66
CA TYR A 10 3.30 -10.47 9.58
C TYR A 10 2.03 -11.33 9.58
N ASN A 11 2.14 -12.58 9.11
CA ASN A 11 1.06 -13.58 9.07
C ASN A 11 -0.29 -13.06 8.57
N SER A 12 -0.26 -12.23 7.51
CA SER A 12 -1.44 -11.55 6.97
C SER A 12 -1.56 -11.71 5.44
N PRO A 13 -1.62 -12.95 4.91
CA PRO A 13 -1.59 -13.20 3.47
C PRO A 13 -2.75 -12.54 2.72
N ASP A 14 -3.97 -12.53 3.29
CA ASP A 14 -5.15 -11.94 2.64
C ASP A 14 -5.04 -10.42 2.46
N TRP A 15 -4.51 -9.71 3.48
CA TRP A 15 -4.28 -8.27 3.39
C TRP A 15 -3.15 -7.95 2.42
N LEU A 16 -2.06 -8.69 2.52
CA LEU A 16 -0.93 -8.56 1.61
C LEU A 16 -1.35 -8.73 0.15
N GLN A 17 -2.18 -9.71 -0.15
CA GLN A 17 -2.70 -9.95 -1.48
C GLN A 17 -3.48 -8.75 -2.03
N LYS A 18 -4.37 -8.16 -1.23
CA LYS A 18 -5.15 -6.97 -1.60
C LYS A 18 -4.26 -5.74 -1.86
N VAL A 19 -3.25 -5.55 -1.04
CA VAL A 19 -2.28 -4.46 -1.20
C VAL A 19 -1.49 -4.63 -2.50
N LEU A 20 -1.02 -5.85 -2.79
CA LEU A 20 -0.28 -6.15 -4.02
C LEU A 20 -1.16 -5.96 -5.27
N TRP A 21 -2.43 -6.38 -5.26
CA TRP A 21 -3.37 -6.05 -6.34
C TRP A 21 -3.50 -4.54 -6.56
N GLY A 22 -3.50 -3.75 -5.51
CA GLY A 22 -3.53 -2.29 -5.61
C GLY A 22 -2.25 -1.70 -6.21
N PHE A 23 -1.11 -2.29 -5.94
CA PHE A 23 0.16 -1.89 -6.57
C PHE A 23 0.23 -2.31 -8.04
N GLU A 24 -0.36 -3.42 -8.46
CA GLU A 24 -0.47 -3.80 -9.86
C GLU A 24 -1.29 -2.81 -10.71
N GLN A 25 -2.19 -2.04 -10.08
CA GLN A 25 -3.02 -1.06 -10.77
C GLN A 25 -2.40 0.35 -10.85
N GLN A 26 -1.13 0.51 -10.48
CA GLN A 26 -0.51 1.83 -10.53
C GLN A 26 -0.36 2.34 -11.96
N THR A 27 -0.61 3.64 -12.17
CA THR A 27 -0.46 4.32 -13.47
C THR A 27 0.97 4.73 -13.78
N ASP A 28 1.88 4.50 -12.88
CA ASP A 28 3.33 4.75 -12.99
C ASP A 28 4.05 3.46 -12.63
N ASP A 29 4.84 2.93 -13.53
CA ASP A 29 5.51 1.62 -13.42
C ASP A 29 6.98 1.70 -12.95
N ASN A 30 7.54 2.90 -12.82
CA ASN A 30 8.93 3.07 -12.41
C ASN A 30 9.09 3.04 -10.89
N PHE A 31 8.70 1.92 -10.28
CA PHE A 31 8.83 1.67 -8.84
C PHE A 31 9.18 0.21 -8.56
N GLU A 32 9.56 -0.05 -7.33
CA GLU A 32 9.66 -1.39 -6.76
C GLU A 32 8.86 -1.48 -5.47
N VAL A 33 8.41 -2.68 -5.15
CA VAL A 33 7.79 -3.03 -3.87
C VAL A 33 8.79 -3.81 -3.03
N VAL A 34 9.05 -3.34 -1.81
CA VAL A 34 9.91 -4.01 -0.84
C VAL A 34 9.06 -4.45 0.34
N ILE A 35 8.80 -5.73 0.44
CA ILE A 35 7.99 -6.33 1.51
C ILE A 35 8.91 -6.64 2.68
N ALA A 36 8.70 -5.95 3.80
CA ALA A 36 9.39 -6.15 5.06
C ALA A 36 8.61 -7.16 5.92
N ASP A 37 9.00 -8.41 5.88
CA ASP A 37 8.28 -9.54 6.49
C ASP A 37 8.90 -9.92 7.84
N ASP A 38 8.15 -9.68 8.91
CA ASP A 38 8.59 -9.83 10.31
C ASP A 38 8.44 -11.28 10.83
N GLY A 39 8.79 -12.27 10.00
CA GLY A 39 8.80 -13.67 10.42
C GLY A 39 7.51 -14.42 10.08
N SER A 40 6.84 -14.06 8.98
CA SER A 40 5.63 -14.76 8.56
C SER A 40 5.89 -16.21 8.16
N THR A 41 4.84 -17.00 8.30
CA THR A 41 4.77 -18.40 7.89
C THR A 41 4.71 -18.56 6.37
N ILE A 42 4.73 -19.81 5.93
CA ILE A 42 4.78 -20.20 4.51
C ILE A 42 3.59 -19.65 3.70
N GLU A 43 2.42 -19.42 4.31
CA GLU A 43 1.22 -18.91 3.65
C GLU A 43 1.49 -17.51 3.07
N THR A 44 2.09 -16.62 3.85
CA THR A 44 2.49 -15.29 3.40
C THR A 44 3.57 -15.36 2.32
N GLN A 45 4.56 -16.24 2.49
CA GLN A 45 5.62 -16.45 1.50
C GLN A 45 5.08 -16.94 0.16
N ARG A 46 4.04 -17.80 0.15
CA ARG A 46 3.37 -18.26 -1.07
C ARG A 46 2.72 -17.11 -1.83
N VAL A 47 2.06 -16.19 -1.14
CA VAL A 47 1.50 -14.99 -1.77
C VAL A 47 2.60 -14.16 -2.44
N VAL A 48 3.68 -13.88 -1.72
CA VAL A 48 4.81 -13.10 -2.29
C VAL A 48 5.41 -13.81 -3.50
N THR A 49 5.64 -15.11 -3.41
CA THR A 49 6.23 -15.90 -4.51
C THR A 49 5.30 -15.91 -5.73
N GLY A 50 3.99 -16.06 -5.52
CA GLY A 50 2.99 -15.99 -6.59
C GLY A 50 3.06 -14.67 -7.35
N PHE A 51 3.07 -13.54 -6.64
CA PHE A 51 3.19 -12.23 -7.28
C PHE A 51 4.54 -12.00 -7.96
N LYS A 52 5.65 -12.49 -7.41
CA LYS A 52 6.97 -12.40 -8.08
C LYS A 52 7.00 -13.11 -9.45
N VAL A 53 6.20 -14.16 -9.62
CA VAL A 53 6.15 -14.94 -10.86
C VAL A 53 5.14 -14.35 -11.84
N SER A 54 3.99 -13.90 -11.38
CA SER A 54 2.86 -13.50 -12.24
C SER A 54 2.79 -12.00 -12.53
N SER A 55 3.36 -11.17 -11.67
CA SER A 55 3.27 -9.71 -11.78
C SER A 55 4.44 -9.10 -12.55
N PRO A 56 4.22 -8.05 -13.35
CA PRO A 56 5.31 -7.29 -13.97
C PRO A 56 6.11 -6.43 -12.99
N MET A 57 5.63 -6.27 -11.75
CA MET A 57 6.28 -5.44 -10.74
C MET A 57 7.59 -6.04 -10.24
N THR A 58 8.57 -5.18 -9.98
CA THR A 58 9.76 -5.58 -9.22
C THR A 58 9.40 -5.73 -7.75
N ILE A 59 9.44 -6.95 -7.22
CA ILE A 59 9.11 -7.26 -5.82
C ILE A 59 10.32 -7.84 -5.10
N LYS A 60 10.77 -7.18 -4.04
CA LYS A 60 11.74 -7.68 -3.08
C LYS A 60 11.03 -8.18 -1.83
N HIS A 61 11.44 -9.34 -1.34
CA HIS A 61 10.95 -9.91 -0.08
C HIS A 61 12.11 -9.97 0.90
N VAL A 62 12.08 -9.13 1.89
CA VAL A 62 13.03 -9.10 3.00
C VAL A 62 12.37 -9.76 4.19
N TRP A 63 12.86 -10.92 4.57
CA TRP A 63 12.32 -11.73 5.65
C TRP A 63 13.32 -11.86 6.79
N GLN A 64 12.83 -12.02 7.99
CA GLN A 64 13.63 -12.41 9.16
C GLN A 64 12.90 -13.48 9.96
N GLU A 65 13.64 -14.22 10.78
CA GLU A 65 13.07 -15.18 11.71
C GLU A 65 12.13 -14.49 12.71
N ASP A 66 11.04 -15.17 13.08
CA ASP A 66 10.07 -14.69 14.07
C ASP A 66 10.72 -14.71 15.46
N ASP A 67 10.98 -13.52 15.97
CA ASP A 67 11.53 -13.27 17.32
C ASP A 67 10.62 -12.26 18.05
N GLY A 68 9.30 -12.45 17.93
CA GLY A 68 8.29 -11.54 18.40
C GLY A 68 8.19 -10.26 17.55
N PHE A 69 7.63 -9.20 18.09
CA PHE A 69 7.36 -7.97 17.33
C PHE A 69 8.66 -7.17 17.07
N GLN A 70 9.22 -7.33 15.88
CA GLN A 70 10.48 -6.70 15.45
C GLN A 70 10.27 -5.77 14.22
N LYS A 71 9.07 -5.15 14.10
CA LYS A 71 8.68 -4.31 12.97
C LYS A 71 9.76 -3.28 12.56
N CYS A 72 10.36 -2.59 13.52
CA CYS A 72 11.40 -1.59 13.22
C CYS A 72 12.68 -2.22 12.65
N ARG A 73 13.06 -3.40 13.14
CA ARG A 73 14.25 -4.13 12.68
C ARG A 73 14.10 -4.55 11.23
N ILE A 74 12.97 -5.17 10.87
CA ILE A 74 12.73 -5.61 9.51
C ILE A 74 12.54 -4.43 8.55
N LEU A 75 11.90 -3.35 9.00
CA LEU A 75 11.76 -2.13 8.22
C LEU A 75 13.11 -1.52 7.86
N ASN A 76 14.06 -1.45 8.80
CA ASN A 76 15.41 -0.97 8.54
C ASN A 76 16.15 -1.85 7.52
N LYS A 77 16.00 -3.19 7.61
CA LYS A 77 16.57 -4.11 6.60
C LYS A 77 15.98 -3.85 5.21
N ALA A 78 14.67 -3.63 5.13
CA ALA A 78 13.98 -3.33 3.89
C ALA A 78 14.44 -1.99 3.29
N ILE A 79 14.62 -0.95 4.11
CA ILE A 79 15.14 0.35 3.69
C ILE A 79 16.54 0.18 3.09
N VAL A 80 17.43 -0.56 3.73
CA VAL A 80 18.80 -0.81 3.23
C VAL A 80 18.80 -1.59 1.92
N SER A 81 17.81 -2.46 1.68
CA SER A 81 17.68 -3.24 0.45
C SER A 81 17.02 -2.48 -0.70
N ALA A 82 16.42 -1.33 -0.42
CA ALA A 82 15.75 -0.50 -1.42
C ALA A 82 16.74 0.11 -2.42
N GLU A 83 16.36 0.18 -3.69
CA GLU A 83 17.18 0.72 -4.78
C GLU A 83 16.64 2.04 -5.35
N GLY A 84 15.50 2.51 -4.83
CA GLY A 84 14.89 3.75 -5.29
C GLY A 84 15.57 4.98 -4.71
N ASP A 85 15.52 6.04 -5.48
CA ASP A 85 15.98 7.37 -5.06
C ASP A 85 15.05 8.03 -4.03
N TYR A 86 13.80 7.57 -3.98
CA TYR A 86 12.74 8.06 -3.12
C TYR A 86 12.02 6.91 -2.44
N ILE A 87 11.94 6.95 -1.12
CA ILE A 87 11.32 5.90 -0.31
C ILE A 87 9.92 6.35 0.13
N VAL A 88 8.93 5.48 -0.10
CA VAL A 88 7.58 5.62 0.41
C VAL A 88 7.34 4.49 1.42
N VAL A 89 6.99 4.83 2.65
CA VAL A 89 6.61 3.85 3.67
C VAL A 89 5.10 3.87 3.84
N THR A 90 4.48 2.70 3.79
CA THR A 90 3.04 2.51 4.02
C THR A 90 2.79 1.28 4.90
N ASP A 91 1.54 0.96 5.20
CA ASP A 91 1.19 -0.25 5.95
C ASP A 91 0.78 -1.40 5.01
N GLY A 92 1.01 -2.65 5.44
CA GLY A 92 0.71 -3.85 4.67
C GLY A 92 -0.78 -4.21 4.58
N ASP A 93 -1.67 -3.36 5.08
CA ASP A 93 -3.13 -3.44 4.98
C ASP A 93 -3.76 -2.21 4.30
N CYS A 94 -2.94 -1.34 3.74
CA CYS A 94 -3.37 -0.13 3.03
C CYS A 94 -3.34 -0.35 1.52
N ILE A 95 -4.51 -0.58 0.91
CA ILE A 95 -4.64 -0.68 -0.55
C ILE A 95 -4.36 0.69 -1.18
N PRO A 96 -3.36 0.83 -2.07
CA PRO A 96 -3.04 2.10 -2.69
C PRO A 96 -4.02 2.42 -3.82
N ARG A 97 -4.40 3.70 -3.95
CA ARG A 97 -5.13 4.18 -5.11
C ARG A 97 -4.22 4.15 -6.35
N LYS A 98 -4.78 3.93 -7.54
CA LYS A 98 -4.05 3.76 -8.80
C LYS A 98 -3.09 4.90 -9.20
N ASP A 99 -3.22 6.08 -8.63
CA ASP A 99 -2.35 7.22 -8.85
C ASP A 99 -1.39 7.51 -7.67
N PHE A 100 -1.23 6.54 -6.78
CA PHE A 100 -0.42 6.71 -5.56
C PHE A 100 1.05 7.00 -5.90
N ILE A 101 1.68 6.17 -6.73
CA ILE A 101 3.07 6.35 -7.17
C ILE A 101 3.24 7.63 -7.99
N ALA A 102 2.36 7.85 -8.96
CA ALA A 102 2.38 9.07 -9.79
C ALA A 102 2.22 10.35 -8.96
N THR A 103 1.42 10.30 -7.89
CA THR A 103 1.25 11.43 -6.98
C THR A 103 2.53 11.72 -6.17
N HIS A 104 3.17 10.68 -5.64
CA HIS A 104 4.46 10.82 -4.95
C HIS A 104 5.52 11.39 -5.88
N ARG A 105 5.68 10.84 -7.10
CA ARG A 105 6.62 11.33 -8.09
C ARG A 105 6.42 12.81 -8.42
N LYS A 106 5.16 13.22 -8.61
CA LYS A 106 4.81 14.60 -8.95
C LYS A 106 5.06 15.59 -7.83
N LYS A 107 4.93 15.13 -6.57
CA LYS A 107 4.99 16.01 -5.39
C LYS A 107 6.27 15.88 -4.57
N ALA A 108 7.14 14.94 -4.91
CA ALA A 108 8.43 14.79 -4.24
C ALA A 108 9.27 16.06 -4.42
N GLU A 109 9.78 16.59 -3.31
CA GLU A 109 10.59 17.80 -3.27
C GLU A 109 11.76 17.59 -2.31
N PRO A 110 13.02 17.92 -2.70
CA PRO A 110 14.17 17.77 -1.82
C PRO A 110 14.01 18.54 -0.51
N GLY A 111 14.35 17.90 0.60
CA GLY A 111 14.23 18.49 1.94
C GLY A 111 12.84 18.41 2.56
N TYR A 112 11.86 17.86 1.85
CA TYR A 112 10.50 17.66 2.35
C TYR A 112 10.08 16.19 2.30
N PHE A 113 9.16 15.81 3.18
CA PHE A 113 8.48 14.53 3.11
C PHE A 113 6.98 14.73 2.84
N LEU A 114 6.36 13.76 2.21
CA LEU A 114 4.93 13.76 1.97
C LEU A 114 4.25 12.87 3.02
N SER A 115 3.26 13.42 3.72
CA SER A 115 2.39 12.65 4.61
C SER A 115 1.07 12.36 3.91
N GLY A 116 0.76 11.08 3.73
CA GLY A 116 -0.49 10.59 3.16
C GLY A 116 -1.56 10.37 4.24
N GLY A 117 -2.82 10.43 3.84
CA GLY A 117 -3.93 10.02 4.67
C GLY A 117 -4.49 8.66 4.26
N TYR A 118 -5.09 7.94 5.20
CA TYR A 118 -5.82 6.71 4.92
C TYR A 118 -7.27 6.81 5.36
N LEU A 119 -8.14 6.00 4.76
CA LEU A 119 -9.52 5.81 5.19
C LEU A 119 -9.64 4.43 5.84
N LYS A 120 -9.91 4.40 7.14
CA LYS A 120 -10.15 3.15 7.85
C LYS A 120 -11.56 2.65 7.58
N LEU A 121 -11.65 1.44 7.03
CA LEU A 121 -12.91 0.75 6.77
C LEU A 121 -13.29 -0.18 7.95
N PRO A 122 -14.59 -0.50 8.13
CA PRO A 122 -15.02 -1.59 8.99
C PRO A 122 -14.40 -2.91 8.53
N LEU A 123 -14.04 -3.78 9.48
CA LEU A 123 -13.33 -5.03 9.19
C LEU A 123 -14.07 -5.90 8.16
N GLN A 124 -15.39 -6.04 8.30
CA GLN A 124 -16.18 -6.84 7.37
C GLN A 124 -16.12 -6.26 5.95
N LEU A 125 -16.34 -4.96 5.79
CA LEU A 125 -16.22 -4.29 4.49
C LEU A 125 -14.83 -4.46 3.88
N SER A 126 -13.78 -4.35 4.69
CA SER A 126 -12.41 -4.58 4.22
C SER A 126 -12.18 -6.01 3.72
N ARG A 127 -12.81 -7.01 4.39
CA ARG A 127 -12.75 -8.42 3.95
C ARG A 127 -13.51 -8.65 2.66
N ASP A 128 -14.64 -7.99 2.48
CA ASP A 128 -15.55 -8.16 1.34
C ASP A 128 -15.02 -7.52 0.05
N ILE A 129 -14.03 -6.62 0.13
CA ILE A 129 -13.37 -6.06 -1.05
C ILE A 129 -12.69 -7.19 -1.84
N ALA A 130 -13.20 -7.43 -3.05
CA ALA A 130 -12.65 -8.41 -3.98
C ALA A 130 -11.55 -7.81 -4.87
N GLN A 131 -10.82 -8.66 -5.57
CA GLN A 131 -9.81 -8.23 -6.54
C GLN A 131 -10.41 -7.29 -7.60
N GLN A 132 -11.60 -7.61 -8.11
CA GLN A 132 -12.25 -6.80 -9.14
C GLN A 132 -12.58 -5.37 -8.65
N ASP A 133 -12.98 -5.21 -7.37
CA ASP A 133 -13.27 -3.90 -6.78
C ASP A 133 -12.00 -3.01 -6.70
N ILE A 134 -10.83 -3.65 -6.62
CA ILE A 134 -9.53 -2.95 -6.64
C ILE A 134 -9.14 -2.59 -8.07
N ILE A 135 -9.31 -3.52 -9.02
CA ILE A 135 -8.98 -3.32 -10.44
C ILE A 135 -9.79 -2.18 -11.04
N ASP A 136 -11.10 -2.17 -10.85
CA ASP A 136 -11.99 -1.12 -11.38
C ASP A 136 -11.99 0.16 -10.53
N GLY A 137 -11.45 0.09 -9.30
CA GLY A 137 -11.34 1.21 -8.38
C GLY A 137 -12.60 1.52 -7.59
N SER A 138 -13.61 0.66 -7.61
CA SER A 138 -14.86 0.81 -6.85
C SER A 138 -14.61 0.95 -5.35
N CYS A 139 -13.60 0.25 -4.80
CA CYS A 139 -13.22 0.35 -3.39
C CYS A 139 -12.71 1.75 -2.98
N PHE A 140 -12.51 2.66 -3.93
CA PHE A 140 -12.17 4.08 -3.69
C PHE A 140 -13.34 5.03 -3.97
N ASP A 141 -14.48 4.52 -4.47
CA ASP A 141 -15.68 5.33 -4.67
C ASP A 141 -16.50 5.45 -3.39
N LYS A 142 -16.78 6.69 -3.00
CA LYS A 142 -17.49 6.96 -1.74
C LYS A 142 -18.93 6.48 -1.74
N ASN A 143 -19.62 6.51 -2.92
CA ASN A 143 -21.01 6.06 -3.01
C ASN A 143 -21.06 4.53 -2.89
N TRP A 144 -20.19 3.84 -3.62
CA TRP A 144 -20.03 2.40 -3.52
C TRP A 144 -19.74 1.94 -2.07
N LEU A 145 -18.81 2.61 -1.39
CA LEU A 145 -18.49 2.29 0.02
C LEU A 145 -19.70 2.51 0.94
N ILE A 146 -20.49 3.56 0.71
CA ILE A 146 -21.71 3.81 1.49
C ILE A 146 -22.77 2.73 1.22
N GLU A 147 -22.98 2.35 -0.03
CA GLU A 147 -23.87 1.24 -0.42
C GLU A 147 -23.46 -0.09 0.22
N LYS A 148 -22.15 -0.31 0.37
CA LYS A 148 -21.57 -1.47 1.08
C LYS A 148 -21.58 -1.33 2.60
N GLY A 149 -22.21 -0.31 3.16
CA GLY A 149 -22.44 -0.15 4.60
C GLY A 149 -21.46 0.77 5.33
N LEU A 150 -20.60 1.51 4.61
CA LEU A 150 -19.77 2.53 5.26
C LEU A 150 -20.62 3.70 5.71
N LYS A 151 -20.55 4.06 6.99
CA LYS A 151 -21.27 5.22 7.53
C LYS A 151 -20.75 6.53 6.91
N LYS A 152 -21.67 7.39 6.49
CA LYS A 152 -21.34 8.75 6.03
C LYS A 152 -20.59 9.52 7.11
N SER A 153 -19.43 10.04 6.78
CA SER A 153 -18.61 10.86 7.68
C SER A 153 -17.77 11.87 6.88
N HIS A 154 -17.28 12.91 7.55
CA HIS A 154 -16.34 13.88 6.95
C HIS A 154 -15.03 13.20 6.48
N LYS A 155 -14.66 12.05 7.04
CA LYS A 155 -13.46 11.31 6.65
C LYS A 155 -13.48 10.81 5.19
N LEU A 156 -14.68 10.74 4.57
CA LEU A 156 -14.82 10.41 3.15
C LEU A 156 -14.18 11.46 2.21
N TRP A 157 -13.88 12.67 2.71
CA TRP A 157 -13.14 13.66 1.94
C TRP A 157 -11.73 13.19 1.56
N LYS A 158 -11.15 12.26 2.32
CA LYS A 158 -9.85 11.65 1.99
C LYS A 158 -9.84 10.91 0.65
N LEU A 159 -11.02 10.52 0.15
CA LEU A 159 -11.18 9.90 -1.16
C LEU A 159 -11.31 10.94 -2.30
N THR A 160 -11.48 12.21 -1.96
CA THR A 160 -11.66 13.28 -2.97
C THR A 160 -10.31 13.82 -3.42
N ARG A 161 -10.12 13.96 -4.74
CA ARG A 161 -9.00 14.68 -5.33
C ARG A 161 -9.31 16.18 -5.33
N SER A 162 -8.75 16.94 -4.41
CA SER A 162 -8.85 18.39 -4.43
C SER A 162 -7.52 19.01 -4.05
N ASN A 163 -6.84 19.62 -5.01
CA ASN A 163 -5.63 20.40 -4.77
C ASN A 163 -5.89 21.60 -3.86
N PHE A 164 -7.12 22.12 -3.87
CA PHE A 164 -7.53 23.22 -3.02
C PHE A 164 -7.65 22.76 -1.55
N LEU A 165 -8.34 21.63 -1.31
CA LEU A 165 -8.46 21.08 0.04
C LEU A 165 -7.11 20.61 0.58
N ALA A 166 -6.24 20.05 -0.25
CA ALA A 166 -4.89 19.68 0.17
C ALA A 166 -4.07 20.90 0.61
N LYS A 167 -4.23 22.07 -0.03
CA LYS A 167 -3.56 23.31 0.38
C LYS A 167 -4.16 23.94 1.64
N LEU A 168 -5.43 23.68 1.93
CA LEU A 168 -6.12 24.24 3.09
C LEU A 168 -5.87 23.41 4.37
N LEU A 169 -5.50 22.13 4.21
CA LEU A 169 -5.33 21.16 5.32
C LEU A 169 -3.86 20.87 5.64
N ASN A 170 -2.92 21.46 4.93
CA ASN A 170 -1.48 21.52 5.21
C ASN A 170 -1.10 22.95 5.63
#